data_0c29084f37fd40b40940dd5736404c06
#
_entry.id   0c29084f37fd40b40940dd5736404c06
#
_cell.length_a   1.000
_cell.length_b   1.000
_cell.length_c   1.000
_cell.angle_alpha   90.00
_cell.angle_beta   90.00
_cell.angle_gamma   90.00
#
_symmetry.space_group_name_H-M   'P 1'
#
loop_
_entity.id
_entity.type
_entity.pdbx_description
1 polymer ?
#
loop_
_entity_poly.entity_id
_entity_poly.type
_entity_poly.pdbx_seq_one_letter_code
_entity_poly.pdbx_strand_id
1 'polypeptide(L)'
;NPGSLYAAFENKQGVFTESLGLYSRGLRREVESLLGGNDAPLDRIRRFFDNLVEGSHQDKESRGCLLVNTLIEAPADEPEIRAQAGEALQYVERRFETLIAEGQRDGSIQSQRPAATLARTLMTGIFGMRVYSRMPDGLDHIREIVNTLIDGTLAPRTN
;
A
#
# COMPACT_ATOMS: atom_id res chain seq x y z
N ASN A 1 26.65 30.76 -10.46
CA ASN A 1 25.50 31.66 -10.62
C ASN A 1 24.33 31.18 -9.78
N PRO A 2 23.87 31.96 -8.76
CA PRO A 2 22.76 31.54 -7.88
C PRO A 2 21.48 31.17 -8.65
N GLY A 3 21.17 31.84 -9.77
CA GLY A 3 20.02 31.53 -10.61
C GLY A 3 20.04 30.17 -11.26
N SER A 4 21.22 29.64 -11.64
CA SER A 4 21.32 28.30 -12.21
C SER A 4 21.19 27.19 -11.17
N LEU A 5 21.58 27.49 -9.92
CA LEU A 5 21.41 26.55 -8.81
C LEU A 5 19.91 26.42 -8.43
N TYR A 6 19.20 27.55 -8.36
CA TYR A 6 17.76 27.57 -8.11
C TYR A 6 16.98 26.87 -9.23
N ALA A 7 17.30 27.13 -10.50
CA ALA A 7 16.68 26.47 -11.64
C ALA A 7 16.93 24.94 -11.64
N ALA A 8 18.14 24.50 -11.25
CA ALA A 8 18.43 23.08 -11.12
C ALA A 8 17.68 22.42 -9.95
N PHE A 9 17.45 23.15 -8.86
CA PHE A 9 16.67 22.68 -7.70
C PHE A 9 15.17 22.56 -8.05
N GLU A 10 14.60 23.59 -8.70
CA GLU A 10 13.21 23.54 -9.19
C GLU A 10 13.01 22.41 -10.20
N ASN A 11 13.94 22.20 -11.13
CA ASN A 11 13.89 21.08 -12.07
C ASN A 11 13.98 19.71 -11.36
N LYS A 12 14.79 19.59 -10.33
CA LYS A 12 14.94 18.33 -9.57
C LYS A 12 13.67 17.99 -8.81
N GLN A 13 13.04 18.97 -8.15
CA GLN A 13 11.77 18.84 -7.45
C GLN A 13 10.62 18.55 -8.42
N GLY A 14 10.57 19.24 -9.55
CA GLY A 14 9.59 19.01 -10.61
C GLY A 14 9.68 17.62 -11.20
N VAL A 15 10.89 17.12 -11.48
CA VAL A 15 11.13 15.76 -11.95
C VAL A 15 10.68 14.72 -10.92
N PHE A 16 10.97 14.95 -9.64
CA PHE A 16 10.54 14.05 -8.57
C PHE A 16 9.01 14.01 -8.44
N THR A 17 8.36 15.17 -8.45
CA THR A 17 6.89 15.28 -8.38
C THR A 17 6.21 14.59 -9.56
N GLU A 18 6.74 14.75 -10.77
CA GLU A 18 6.22 14.08 -11.96
C GLU A 18 6.44 12.57 -11.92
N SER A 19 7.61 12.13 -11.49
CA SER A 19 7.93 10.71 -11.28
C SER A 19 7.00 10.06 -10.25
N LEU A 20 6.72 10.76 -9.15
CA LEU A 20 5.77 10.34 -8.13
C LEU A 20 4.35 10.23 -8.69
N GLY A 21 3.94 11.17 -9.55
CA GLY A 21 2.66 11.13 -10.25
C GLY A 21 2.54 9.94 -11.20
N LEU A 22 3.59 9.62 -11.96
CA LEU A 22 3.65 8.45 -12.83
C LEU A 22 3.55 7.15 -12.01
N TYR A 23 4.28 7.06 -10.92
CA TYR A 23 4.23 5.92 -10.02
C TYR A 23 2.82 5.73 -9.42
N SER A 24 2.19 6.81 -8.96
CA SER A 24 0.85 6.79 -8.39
C SER A 24 -0.20 6.34 -9.40
N ARG A 25 -0.10 6.77 -10.66
CA ARG A 25 -0.99 6.30 -11.75
C ARG A 25 -0.78 4.82 -12.05
N GLY A 26 0.47 4.35 -12.04
CA GLY A 26 0.81 2.93 -12.19
C GLY A 26 0.20 2.09 -11.06
N LEU A 27 0.35 2.56 -9.82
CA LEU A 27 -0.24 1.91 -8.64
C LEU A 27 -1.77 1.82 -8.75
N ARG A 28 -2.44 2.90 -9.15
CA ARG A 28 -3.91 2.87 -9.32
C ARG A 28 -4.34 1.81 -10.34
N ARG A 29 -3.67 1.71 -11.48
CA ARG A 29 -3.96 0.66 -12.47
C ARG A 29 -3.74 -0.73 -11.93
N GLU A 30 -2.65 -0.95 -11.20
CA GLU A 30 -2.36 -2.23 -10.56
C GLU A 30 -3.41 -2.59 -9.51
N VAL A 31 -3.79 -1.64 -8.66
CA VAL A 31 -4.84 -1.81 -7.66
C VAL A 31 -6.16 -2.21 -8.31
N GLU A 32 -6.59 -1.52 -9.37
CA GLU A 32 -7.83 -1.84 -10.08
C GLU A 32 -7.75 -3.22 -10.78
N SER A 33 -6.59 -3.60 -11.28
CA SER A 33 -6.38 -4.94 -11.85
C SER A 33 -6.48 -6.04 -10.80
N LEU A 34 -5.90 -5.84 -9.62
CA LEU A 34 -5.85 -6.84 -8.56
C LEU A 34 -7.15 -6.91 -7.75
N LEU A 35 -7.75 -5.77 -7.45
CA LEU A 35 -8.97 -5.66 -6.65
C LEU A 35 -10.25 -5.65 -7.50
N GLY A 36 -10.13 -5.58 -8.82
CA GLY A 36 -11.25 -5.67 -9.76
C GLY A 36 -11.73 -7.11 -9.99
N GLY A 37 -12.76 -7.25 -10.82
CA GLY A 37 -13.34 -8.55 -11.19
C GLY A 37 -14.55 -8.96 -10.36
N ASN A 38 -15.01 -10.19 -10.57
CA ASN A 38 -16.25 -10.73 -10.00
C ASN A 38 -16.03 -11.78 -8.91
N ASP A 39 -14.78 -12.06 -8.56
CA ASP A 39 -14.45 -12.97 -7.45
C ASP A 39 -14.94 -12.39 -6.12
N ALA A 40 -15.09 -13.24 -5.11
CA ALA A 40 -15.46 -12.78 -3.77
C ALA A 40 -14.48 -11.70 -3.27
N PRO A 41 -14.97 -10.65 -2.59
CA PRO A 41 -14.12 -9.57 -2.08
C PRO A 41 -12.91 -10.04 -1.28
N LEU A 42 -13.06 -11.07 -0.45
CA LEU A 42 -11.94 -11.64 0.31
C LEU A 42 -10.86 -12.21 -0.61
N ASP A 43 -11.23 -12.91 -1.68
CA ASP A 43 -10.28 -13.51 -2.63
C ASP A 43 -9.52 -12.42 -3.40
N ARG A 44 -10.20 -11.33 -3.74
CA ARG A 44 -9.58 -10.16 -4.39
C ARG A 44 -8.57 -9.48 -3.48
N ILE A 45 -8.86 -9.37 -2.18
CA ILE A 45 -7.93 -8.85 -1.18
C ILE A 45 -6.73 -9.80 -1.02
N ARG A 46 -6.95 -11.12 -0.95
CA ARG A 46 -5.86 -12.09 -0.89
C ARG A 46 -4.94 -12.00 -2.11
N ARG A 47 -5.50 -11.91 -3.31
CA ARG A 47 -4.75 -11.73 -4.55
C ARG A 47 -3.86 -10.48 -4.52
N PHE A 48 -4.36 -9.38 -3.98
CA PHE A 48 -3.56 -8.16 -3.79
C PHE A 48 -2.35 -8.40 -2.88
N PHE A 49 -2.56 -9.04 -1.75
CA PHE A 49 -1.47 -9.35 -0.80
C PHE A 49 -0.49 -10.39 -1.36
N ASP A 50 -0.96 -11.38 -2.12
CA ASP A 50 -0.08 -12.33 -2.80
C ASP A 50 0.85 -11.62 -3.79
N ASN A 51 0.33 -10.66 -4.54
CA ASN A 51 1.14 -9.82 -5.42
C ASN A 51 2.19 -8.99 -4.66
N LEU A 52 1.84 -8.46 -3.48
CA LEU A 52 2.80 -7.74 -2.63
C LEU A 52 3.91 -8.66 -2.10
N VAL A 53 3.58 -9.86 -1.67
CA VAL A 53 4.56 -10.86 -1.21
C VAL A 53 5.51 -11.23 -2.34
N GLU A 54 4.97 -11.54 -3.52
CA GLU A 54 5.77 -11.86 -4.71
C GLU A 54 6.69 -10.69 -5.11
N GLY A 55 6.16 -9.48 -5.16
CA GLY A 55 6.94 -8.27 -5.45
C GLY A 55 8.06 -8.04 -4.44
N SER A 56 7.85 -8.36 -3.17
CA SER A 56 8.87 -8.26 -2.13
C SER A 56 10.01 -9.25 -2.34
N HIS A 57 9.73 -10.47 -2.80
CA HIS A 57 10.77 -11.45 -3.14
C HIS A 57 11.55 -11.07 -4.41
N GLN A 58 10.91 -10.37 -5.34
CA GLN A 58 11.53 -9.90 -6.59
C GLN A 58 12.36 -8.63 -6.41
N ASP A 59 12.14 -7.86 -5.34
CA ASP A 59 12.85 -6.60 -5.04
C ASP A 59 14.26 -6.86 -4.50
N LYS A 60 15.15 -7.32 -5.36
CA LYS A 60 16.54 -7.67 -5.01
C LYS A 60 17.35 -6.50 -4.44
N GLU A 61 16.98 -5.27 -4.75
CA GLU A 61 17.66 -4.06 -4.28
C GLU A 61 17.01 -3.49 -3.01
N SER A 62 16.00 -4.15 -2.47
CA SER A 62 15.26 -3.73 -1.27
C SER A 62 14.80 -2.27 -1.34
N ARG A 63 14.38 -1.82 -2.54
CA ARG A 63 13.93 -0.43 -2.77
C ARG A 63 12.62 -0.12 -2.05
N GLY A 64 11.80 -1.16 -1.84
CA GLY A 64 10.51 -1.03 -1.19
C GLY A 64 9.50 -0.25 -2.03
N CYS A 65 8.58 0.40 -1.36
CA CYS A 65 7.54 1.21 -1.99
C CYS A 65 7.94 2.70 -1.97
N LEU A 66 8.03 3.31 -3.16
CA LEU A 66 8.37 4.73 -3.29
C LEU A 66 7.43 5.62 -2.47
N LEU A 67 6.13 5.35 -2.45
CA LEU A 67 5.15 6.17 -1.72
C LEU A 67 5.33 6.07 -0.21
N VAL A 68 5.58 4.87 0.33
CA VAL A 68 5.84 4.67 1.76
C VAL A 68 7.14 5.35 2.17
N ASN A 69 8.20 5.18 1.38
CA ASN A 69 9.47 5.86 1.63
C ASN A 69 9.30 7.38 1.59
N THR A 70 8.55 7.90 0.62
CA THR A 70 8.26 9.34 0.52
C THR A 70 7.51 9.87 1.75
N LEU A 71 6.55 9.12 2.28
CA LEU A 71 5.85 9.53 3.51
C LEU A 71 6.79 9.69 4.72
N ILE A 72 7.81 8.81 4.79
CA ILE A 72 8.76 8.80 5.93
C ILE A 72 9.84 9.85 5.73
N GLU A 73 10.38 9.98 4.52
CA GLU A 73 11.60 10.72 4.22
C GLU A 73 11.35 12.13 3.67
N ALA A 74 10.11 12.45 3.25
CA ALA A 74 9.81 13.77 2.69
C ALA A 74 10.14 14.87 3.69
N PRO A 75 10.93 15.89 3.27
CA PRO A 75 11.30 17.00 4.11
C PRO A 75 10.08 17.72 4.71
N ALA A 76 10.23 18.28 5.89
CA ALA A 76 9.14 18.98 6.59
C ALA A 76 8.67 20.23 5.86
N ASP A 77 9.56 20.86 5.08
CA ASP A 77 9.32 22.04 4.25
C ASP A 77 8.75 21.71 2.85
N GLU A 78 8.53 20.43 2.54
CA GLU A 78 7.92 19.97 1.29
C GLU A 78 6.59 19.22 1.56
N PRO A 79 5.57 19.87 2.15
CA PRO A 79 4.32 19.21 2.54
C PRO A 79 3.53 18.66 1.36
N GLU A 80 3.68 19.25 0.16
CA GLU A 80 2.97 18.83 -1.06
C GLU A 80 3.41 17.43 -1.53
N ILE A 81 4.69 17.12 -1.41
CA ILE A 81 5.25 15.79 -1.77
C ILE A 81 4.66 14.73 -0.83
N ARG A 82 4.63 15.01 0.47
CA ARG A 82 4.03 14.11 1.45
C ARG A 82 2.53 13.93 1.23
N ALA A 83 1.82 15.02 0.91
CA ALA A 83 0.40 14.99 0.60
C ALA A 83 0.11 14.15 -0.64
N GLN A 84 0.89 14.29 -1.71
CA GLN A 84 0.75 13.53 -2.94
C GLN A 84 0.95 12.02 -2.71
N ALA A 85 1.97 11.63 -1.97
CA ALA A 85 2.20 10.22 -1.60
C ALA A 85 1.07 9.68 -0.71
N GLY A 86 0.64 10.47 0.28
CA GLY A 86 -0.46 10.14 1.17
C GLY A 86 -1.78 9.92 0.43
N GLU A 87 -2.11 10.77 -0.53
CA GLU A 87 -3.32 10.66 -1.35
C GLU A 87 -3.35 9.37 -2.17
N ALA A 88 -2.21 8.99 -2.75
CA ALA A 88 -2.09 7.75 -3.50
C ALA A 88 -2.30 6.51 -2.60
N LEU A 89 -1.77 6.52 -1.40
CA LEU A 89 -1.97 5.42 -0.42
C LEU A 89 -3.39 5.41 0.15
N GLN A 90 -4.00 6.57 0.37
CA GLN A 90 -5.41 6.67 0.76
C GLN A 90 -6.36 6.13 -0.32
N TYR A 91 -5.98 6.22 -1.59
CA TYR A 91 -6.74 5.58 -2.66
C TYR A 91 -6.81 4.05 -2.46
N VAL A 92 -5.70 3.41 -2.15
CA VAL A 92 -5.66 1.97 -1.84
C VAL A 92 -6.54 1.64 -0.62
N GLU A 93 -6.44 2.45 0.44
CA GLU A 93 -7.26 2.29 1.65
C GLU A 93 -8.76 2.34 1.32
N ARG A 94 -9.21 3.33 0.55
CA ARG A 94 -10.62 3.44 0.13
C ARG A 94 -11.09 2.25 -0.70
N ARG A 95 -10.22 1.70 -1.55
CA ARG A 95 -10.57 0.50 -2.32
C ARG A 95 -10.73 -0.72 -1.42
N PHE A 96 -9.86 -0.90 -0.41
CA PHE A 96 -10.07 -1.94 0.60
C PHE A 96 -11.35 -1.73 1.39
N GLU A 97 -11.64 -0.51 1.83
CA GLU A 97 -12.89 -0.21 2.56
C GLU A 97 -14.12 -0.62 1.76
N THR A 98 -14.17 -0.26 0.48
CA THR A 98 -15.26 -0.65 -0.42
C THR A 98 -15.41 -2.17 -0.52
N LEU A 99 -14.30 -2.88 -0.76
CA LEU A 99 -14.32 -4.34 -0.87
C LEU A 99 -14.70 -5.04 0.44
N ILE A 100 -14.20 -4.53 1.56
CA ILE A 100 -14.54 -5.07 2.88
C ILE A 100 -16.04 -4.90 3.14
N ALA A 101 -16.61 -3.72 2.84
CA ALA A 101 -18.03 -3.48 2.98
C ALA A 101 -18.87 -4.39 2.06
N GLU A 102 -18.41 -4.66 0.84
CA GLU A 102 -19.03 -5.65 -0.05
C GLU A 102 -18.97 -7.05 0.54
N GLY A 103 -17.79 -7.47 1.02
CA GLY A 103 -17.60 -8.79 1.63
C GLY A 103 -18.38 -9.02 2.91
N GLN A 104 -18.60 -7.96 3.70
CA GLN A 104 -19.47 -8.01 4.86
C GLN A 104 -20.95 -8.20 4.47
N ARG A 105 -21.37 -7.61 3.34
CA ARG A 105 -22.75 -7.76 2.86
C ARG A 105 -23.02 -9.13 2.22
N ASP A 106 -22.05 -9.68 1.49
CA ASP A 106 -22.20 -10.98 0.82
C ASP A 106 -21.78 -12.17 1.71
N GLY A 107 -21.22 -11.90 2.90
CA GLY A 107 -20.81 -12.89 3.88
C GLY A 107 -19.42 -13.50 3.65
N SER A 108 -18.67 -13.06 2.63
CA SER A 108 -17.29 -13.52 2.39
C SER A 108 -16.30 -12.96 3.42
N ILE A 109 -16.62 -11.83 4.05
CA ILE A 109 -15.87 -11.22 5.16
C ILE A 109 -16.76 -11.21 6.39
N GLN A 110 -16.36 -11.94 7.42
CA GLN A 110 -17.18 -12.21 8.59
C GLN A 110 -16.95 -11.24 9.75
N SER A 111 -15.86 -10.50 9.76
CA SER A 111 -15.61 -9.45 10.77
C SER A 111 -16.71 -8.39 10.70
N GLN A 112 -17.30 -8.08 11.88
CA GLN A 112 -18.36 -7.06 12.00
C GLN A 112 -17.81 -5.67 12.39
N ARG A 113 -16.50 -5.50 12.44
CA ARG A 113 -15.89 -4.19 12.69
C ARG A 113 -16.14 -3.24 11.51
N PRO A 114 -16.16 -1.91 11.72
CA PRO A 114 -16.31 -0.95 10.62
C PRO A 114 -15.31 -1.20 9.50
N ALA A 115 -15.77 -1.23 8.25
CA ALA A 115 -14.93 -1.50 7.08
C ALA A 115 -13.74 -0.54 6.99
N ALA A 116 -13.93 0.74 7.33
CA ALA A 116 -12.85 1.72 7.39
C ALA A 116 -11.75 1.35 8.39
N THR A 117 -12.11 0.82 9.56
CA THR A 117 -11.15 0.37 10.57
C THR A 117 -10.36 -0.84 10.08
N LEU A 118 -11.04 -1.79 9.45
CA LEU A 118 -10.39 -2.98 8.88
C LEU A 118 -9.45 -2.60 7.73
N ALA A 119 -9.86 -1.66 6.86
CA ALA A 119 -9.02 -1.14 5.79
C ALA A 119 -7.73 -0.49 6.31
N ARG A 120 -7.83 0.35 7.34
CA ARG A 120 -6.66 0.96 7.99
C ARG A 120 -5.75 -0.06 8.64
N THR A 121 -6.31 -1.12 9.21
CA THR A 121 -5.53 -2.22 9.78
C THR A 121 -4.74 -2.95 8.68
N LEU A 122 -5.36 -3.23 7.53
CA LEU A 122 -4.67 -3.82 6.38
C LEU A 122 -3.56 -2.90 5.85
N MET A 123 -3.82 -1.59 5.73
CA MET A 123 -2.80 -0.62 5.31
C MET A 123 -1.61 -0.59 6.27
N THR A 124 -1.87 -0.58 7.57
CA THR A 124 -0.81 -0.64 8.60
C THR A 124 0.01 -1.93 8.47
N GLY A 125 -0.64 -3.05 8.18
CA GLY A 125 0.02 -4.32 7.90
C GLY A 125 0.92 -4.26 6.66
N ILE A 126 0.49 -3.59 5.58
CA ILE A 126 1.30 -3.37 4.38
C ILE A 126 2.55 -2.56 4.72
N PHE A 127 2.42 -1.47 5.48
CA PHE A 127 3.55 -0.66 5.90
C PHE A 127 4.53 -1.46 6.76
N GLY A 128 4.00 -2.22 7.73
CA GLY A 128 4.79 -3.11 8.56
C GLY A 128 5.52 -4.18 7.74
N MET A 129 4.85 -4.80 6.79
CA MET A 129 5.43 -5.80 5.89
C MET A 129 6.59 -5.22 5.06
N ARG A 130 6.44 -3.98 4.56
CA ARG A 130 7.49 -3.30 3.78
C ARG A 130 8.76 -3.06 4.59
N VAL A 131 8.63 -2.80 5.87
CA VAL A 131 9.77 -2.64 6.79
C VAL A 131 10.32 -4.00 7.21
N TYR A 132 9.44 -4.93 7.60
CA TYR A 132 9.81 -6.27 8.09
C TYR A 132 10.57 -7.08 7.03
N SER A 133 10.17 -7.00 5.77
CA SER A 133 10.85 -7.69 4.66
C SER A 133 12.32 -7.26 4.46
N ARG A 134 12.73 -6.15 5.05
CA ARG A 134 14.11 -5.65 5.02
C ARG A 134 14.97 -6.12 6.20
N MET A 135 14.35 -6.76 7.20
CA MET A 135 15.09 -7.36 8.31
C MET A 135 15.83 -8.61 7.83
N PRO A 136 16.91 -9.01 8.50
CA PRO A 136 17.52 -10.30 8.27
C PRO A 136 16.44 -11.41 8.33
N ASP A 137 16.41 -12.29 7.36
CA ASP A 137 15.43 -13.38 7.20
C ASP A 137 13.96 -12.95 7.13
N GLY A 138 13.69 -11.63 7.02
CA GLY A 138 12.33 -11.08 7.01
C GLY A 138 11.48 -11.58 5.84
N LEU A 139 12.08 -11.79 4.66
CA LEU A 139 11.39 -12.33 3.49
C LEU A 139 10.84 -13.74 3.70
N ASP A 140 11.49 -14.56 4.50
CA ASP A 140 11.10 -15.94 4.76
C ASP A 140 9.78 -16.04 5.54
N HIS A 141 9.43 -14.97 6.27
CA HIS A 141 8.27 -14.93 7.15
C HIS A 141 7.08 -14.12 6.61
N ILE A 142 7.24 -13.30 5.57
CA ILE A 142 6.18 -12.37 5.16
C ILE A 142 4.91 -13.05 4.67
N ARG A 143 4.97 -14.23 4.07
CA ARG A 143 3.76 -14.96 3.67
C ARG A 143 2.93 -15.40 4.87
N GLU A 144 3.56 -15.93 5.90
CA GLU A 144 2.88 -16.31 7.14
C GLU A 144 2.28 -15.08 7.84
N ILE A 145 3.04 -13.98 7.91
CA ILE A 145 2.58 -12.71 8.48
C ILE A 145 1.35 -12.19 7.73
N VAL A 146 1.38 -12.19 6.41
CA VAL A 146 0.25 -11.74 5.56
C VAL A 146 -0.98 -12.59 5.77
N ASN A 147 -0.86 -13.92 5.78
CA ASN A 147 -1.98 -14.82 6.03
C ASN A 147 -2.59 -14.56 7.41
N THR A 148 -1.76 -14.44 8.43
CA THR A 148 -2.19 -14.14 9.80
C THR A 148 -2.88 -12.77 9.89
N LEU A 149 -2.35 -11.76 9.20
CA LEU A 149 -2.95 -10.43 9.14
C LEU A 149 -4.36 -10.47 8.52
N ILE A 150 -4.50 -11.12 7.37
CA ILE A 150 -5.78 -11.21 6.66
C ILE A 150 -6.80 -11.99 7.50
N ASP A 151 -6.43 -13.16 8.00
CA ASP A 151 -7.32 -14.02 8.78
C ASP A 151 -7.70 -13.34 10.10
N GLY A 152 -6.75 -12.75 10.81
CA GLY A 152 -7.01 -12.06 12.06
C GLY A 152 -7.83 -10.77 11.92
N THR A 153 -7.76 -10.11 10.74
CA THR A 153 -8.47 -8.85 10.49
C THR A 153 -9.88 -9.11 9.94
N LEU A 154 -10.03 -10.03 8.98
CA LEU A 154 -11.23 -10.18 8.17
C LEU A 154 -12.09 -11.39 8.55
N ALA A 155 -11.54 -12.39 9.23
CA ALA A 155 -12.28 -13.54 9.73
C ALA A 155 -12.89 -13.28 11.13
N PRO A 156 -13.95 -14.03 11.55
CA PRO A 156 -14.44 -13.92 12.90
C PRO A 156 -13.40 -14.45 13.89
N ARG A 157 -13.36 -13.87 15.09
CA ARG A 157 -12.72 -14.52 16.22
C ARG A 157 -13.50 -15.79 16.53
N THR A 158 -12.92 -16.93 16.30
CA THR A 158 -13.34 -18.17 16.98
C THR A 158 -13.10 -17.95 18.47
N ASN A 159 -14.18 -17.82 19.24
CA ASN A 159 -14.12 -17.83 20.70
C ASN A 159 -13.61 -19.19 21.18
#